data_39c3cb5cd13ae449f94da97914290be7
#
_entry.id   39c3cb5cd13ae449f94da97914290be7
#
_cell.length_a   1.000
_cell.length_b   1.000
_cell.length_c   1.000
_cell.angle_alpha   90.00
_cell.angle_beta   90.00
_cell.angle_gamma   90.00
#
_symmetry.space_group_name_H-M   'P 1'
#
loop_
_entity.id
_entity.type
_entity.pdbx_description
1 polymer ?
#
loop_
_entity_poly.entity_id
_entity_poly.type
_entity_poly.pdbx_seq_one_letter_code
_entity_poly.pdbx_strand_id
1 'polypeptide(L)'
;MKNQTYRMTMLFDFYGELLTERQKEFFDLYYNEDLSLAEIAENAGISRQGVRDVIVRAEGVMQEVEDKTGLNRRFEQMRGHLQAIEDAAAELKTINYRQYEDPRLTELAELIHAEATALKE
;
A
#
# COMPACT_ATOMS: atom_id res chain seq x y z
N MET A 1 -0.63 19.44 2.62
CA MET A 1 0.04 18.38 1.87
C MET A 1 0.66 17.36 2.81
N LYS A 2 1.72 17.69 3.55
CA LYS A 2 2.43 16.70 4.39
C LYS A 2 1.61 16.08 5.51
N ASN A 3 0.58 16.73 6.00
CA ASN A 3 -0.30 16.19 7.05
C ASN A 3 -1.16 15.02 6.57
N GLN A 4 -1.16 14.73 5.26
CA GLN A 4 -1.86 13.59 4.68
C GLN A 4 -0.88 12.53 4.15
N THR A 5 0.35 12.53 4.65
CA THR A 5 1.44 11.70 4.11
C THR A 5 1.07 10.21 4.06
N TYR A 6 0.61 9.64 5.16
CA TYR A 6 0.27 8.20 5.21
C TYR A 6 -0.79 7.85 4.16
N ARG A 7 -1.87 8.63 4.11
CA ARG A 7 -2.97 8.39 3.17
C ARG A 7 -2.49 8.50 1.73
N MET A 8 -1.72 9.54 1.42
CA MET A 8 -1.24 9.78 0.05
C MET A 8 -0.24 8.74 -0.39
N THR A 9 0.65 8.28 0.49
CA THR A 9 1.60 7.21 0.13
C THR A 9 0.88 5.89 -0.11
N MET A 10 -0.17 5.59 0.65
CA MET A 10 -0.98 4.40 0.41
C MET A 10 -1.70 4.46 -0.95
N LEU A 11 -2.28 5.62 -1.29
CA LEU A 11 -2.89 5.80 -2.60
C LEU A 11 -1.86 5.70 -3.73
N PHE A 12 -0.66 6.22 -3.53
CA PHE A 12 0.41 6.14 -4.51
C PHE A 12 0.84 4.70 -4.77
N ASP A 13 0.98 3.90 -3.71
CA ASP A 13 1.33 2.49 -3.85
C ASP A 13 0.27 1.74 -4.66
N PHE A 14 -0.98 2.12 -4.52
CA PHE A 14 -2.10 1.46 -5.18
C PHE A 14 -2.38 2.00 -6.59
N TYR A 15 -2.33 3.33 -6.75
CA TYR A 15 -2.75 4.01 -7.98
C TYR A 15 -1.63 4.73 -8.72
N GLY A 16 -0.39 4.68 -8.24
CA GLY A 16 0.71 5.45 -8.81
C GLY A 16 0.92 5.25 -10.31
N GLU A 17 0.61 4.05 -10.81
CA GLU A 17 0.76 3.76 -12.24
C GLU A 17 -0.20 4.54 -13.14
N LEU A 18 -1.24 5.13 -12.57
CA LEU A 18 -2.18 5.99 -13.32
C LEU A 18 -1.63 7.41 -13.54
N LEU A 19 -0.56 7.77 -12.85
CA LEU A 19 0.04 9.10 -12.93
C LEU A 19 0.96 9.22 -14.12
N THR A 20 1.17 10.48 -14.59
CA THR A 20 2.20 10.75 -15.58
C THR A 20 3.58 10.54 -14.96
N GLU A 21 4.62 10.37 -15.78
CA GLU A 21 5.98 10.20 -15.27
C GLU A 21 6.42 11.38 -14.39
N ARG A 22 6.09 12.60 -14.77
CA ARG A 22 6.43 13.79 -13.99
C ARG A 22 5.69 13.81 -12.64
N GLN A 23 4.41 13.44 -12.65
CA GLN A 23 3.62 13.34 -11.42
C GLN A 23 4.20 12.30 -10.48
N LYS A 24 4.57 11.13 -11.00
CA LYS A 24 5.21 10.07 -10.21
C LYS A 24 6.52 10.56 -9.59
N GLU A 25 7.36 11.16 -10.42
CA GLU A 25 8.68 11.64 -9.98
C GLU A 25 8.56 12.66 -8.85
N PHE A 26 7.74 13.69 -9.06
CA PHE A 26 7.61 14.77 -8.06
C PHE A 26 6.91 14.27 -6.80
N PHE A 27 5.91 13.42 -6.94
CA PHE A 27 5.24 12.82 -5.79
C PHE A 27 6.23 12.00 -4.96
N ASP A 28 7.01 11.16 -5.62
CA ASP A 28 7.99 10.30 -4.95
C ASP A 28 9.06 11.12 -4.22
N LEU A 29 9.60 12.14 -4.88
CA LEU A 29 10.59 13.03 -4.27
C LEU A 29 10.05 13.73 -3.02
N TYR A 30 8.81 14.18 -3.09
CA TYR A 30 8.19 14.94 -2.00
C TYR A 30 7.79 14.05 -0.82
N TYR A 31 7.09 12.94 -1.08
CA TYR A 31 6.52 12.10 -0.03
C TYR A 31 7.46 11.01 0.46
N ASN A 32 8.22 10.39 -0.42
CA ASN A 32 9.09 9.26 -0.07
C ASN A 32 10.54 9.67 0.18
N GLU A 33 11.08 10.60 -0.60
CA GLU A 33 12.45 11.07 -0.45
C GLU A 33 12.55 12.31 0.46
N ASP A 34 11.41 12.82 0.90
CA ASP A 34 11.30 13.95 1.83
C ASP A 34 11.98 15.24 1.39
N LEU A 35 12.03 15.48 0.08
CA LEU A 35 12.53 16.74 -0.46
C LEU A 35 11.49 17.84 -0.29
N SER A 36 11.95 19.09 -0.09
CA SER A 36 11.07 20.25 -0.08
C SER A 36 10.64 20.63 -1.49
N LEU A 37 9.56 21.38 -1.61
CA LEU A 37 9.14 21.94 -2.91
C LEU A 37 10.26 22.76 -3.55
N ALA A 38 11.00 23.53 -2.75
CA ALA A 38 12.12 24.33 -3.22
C ALA A 38 13.22 23.46 -3.82
N GLU A 39 13.59 22.39 -3.16
CA GLU A 39 14.64 21.47 -3.63
C GLU A 39 14.22 20.78 -4.93
N ILE A 40 12.98 20.33 -5.02
CA ILE A 40 12.45 19.72 -6.25
C ILE A 40 12.46 20.74 -7.39
N ALA A 41 11.99 21.97 -7.11
CA ALA A 41 11.92 23.05 -8.10
C ALA A 41 13.31 23.40 -8.63
N GLU A 42 14.29 23.50 -7.77
CA GLU A 42 15.67 23.81 -8.15
C GLU A 42 16.23 22.73 -9.07
N ASN A 43 16.04 21.47 -8.71
CA ASN A 43 16.53 20.34 -9.51
C ASN A 43 15.83 20.22 -10.86
N ALA A 44 14.54 20.54 -10.91
CA ALA A 44 13.73 20.42 -12.13
C ALA A 44 13.77 21.67 -13.03
N GLY A 45 14.31 22.79 -12.52
CA GLY A 45 14.37 24.03 -13.28
C GLY A 45 13.02 24.71 -13.48
N ILE A 46 12.08 24.55 -12.54
CA ILE A 46 10.78 25.21 -12.57
C ILE A 46 10.51 25.89 -11.21
N SER A 47 9.40 26.59 -11.10
CA SER A 47 9.04 27.28 -9.87
C SER A 47 8.52 26.30 -8.80
N ARG A 48 8.62 26.72 -7.54
CA ARG A 48 8.02 25.95 -6.43
C ARG A 48 6.52 25.76 -6.62
N GLN A 49 5.83 26.80 -7.09
CA GLN A 49 4.41 26.72 -7.38
C GLN A 49 4.11 25.69 -8.47
N GLY A 50 4.97 25.63 -9.49
CA GLY A 50 4.85 24.62 -10.55
C GLY A 50 4.98 23.20 -10.02
N VAL A 51 5.93 22.96 -9.11
CA VAL A 51 6.08 21.65 -8.46
C VAL A 51 4.85 21.33 -7.64
N ARG A 52 4.38 22.29 -6.83
CA ARG A 52 3.20 22.10 -5.99
C ARG A 52 1.98 21.74 -6.84
N ASP A 53 1.80 22.43 -7.97
CA ASP A 53 0.66 22.17 -8.86
C ASP A 53 0.69 20.75 -9.42
N VAL A 54 1.86 20.24 -9.78
CA VAL A 54 2.02 18.86 -10.27
C VAL A 54 1.63 17.87 -9.17
N ILE A 55 2.14 18.08 -7.96
CA ILE A 55 1.86 17.18 -6.84
C ILE A 55 0.38 17.21 -6.45
N VAL A 56 -0.22 18.39 -6.37
CA VAL A 56 -1.64 18.54 -6.03
C VAL A 56 -2.53 17.84 -7.07
N ARG A 57 -2.17 17.96 -8.35
CA ARG A 57 -2.92 17.26 -9.41
C ARG A 57 -2.77 15.75 -9.29
N ALA A 58 -1.57 15.27 -8.96
CA ALA A 58 -1.34 13.84 -8.74
C ALA A 58 -2.21 13.33 -7.58
N GLU A 59 -2.22 14.06 -6.47
CA GLU A 59 -3.06 13.72 -5.31
C GLU A 59 -4.54 13.67 -5.71
N GLY A 60 -4.99 14.66 -6.50
CA GLY A 60 -6.37 14.74 -6.97
C GLY A 60 -6.77 13.58 -7.85
N VAL A 61 -5.89 13.15 -8.77
CA VAL A 61 -6.16 12.00 -9.65
C VAL A 61 -6.36 10.74 -8.80
N MET A 62 -5.44 10.48 -7.89
CA MET A 62 -5.53 9.28 -7.05
C MET A 62 -6.75 9.31 -6.13
N GLN A 63 -7.05 10.47 -5.54
CA GLN A 63 -8.21 10.61 -4.67
C GLN A 63 -9.51 10.42 -5.43
N GLU A 64 -9.61 10.94 -6.65
CA GLU A 64 -10.80 10.79 -7.47
C GLU A 64 -11.06 9.32 -7.80
N VAL A 65 -10.01 8.59 -8.17
CA VAL A 65 -10.14 7.16 -8.46
C VAL A 65 -10.60 6.40 -7.20
N GLU A 66 -10.00 6.71 -6.07
CA GLU A 66 -10.39 6.07 -4.81
C GLU A 66 -11.83 6.41 -4.42
N ASP A 67 -12.26 7.66 -4.60
CA ASP A 67 -13.62 8.08 -4.29
C ASP A 67 -14.65 7.30 -5.13
N LYS A 68 -14.30 7.00 -6.38
CA LYS A 68 -15.19 6.29 -7.29
C LYS A 68 -15.17 4.78 -7.12
N THR A 69 -14.02 4.21 -6.80
CA THR A 69 -13.85 2.74 -6.78
C THR A 69 -13.83 2.14 -5.38
N GLY A 70 -13.27 2.86 -4.40
CA GLY A 70 -13.08 2.33 -3.05
C GLY A 70 -12.15 1.13 -2.99
N LEU A 71 -11.32 0.89 -4.03
CA LEU A 71 -10.49 -0.31 -4.12
C LEU A 71 -9.41 -0.36 -3.04
N ASN A 72 -8.77 0.77 -2.75
CA ASN A 72 -7.74 0.80 -1.72
C ASN A 72 -8.33 0.46 -0.35
N ARG A 73 -9.49 1.04 -0.02
CA ARG A 73 -10.18 0.76 1.24
C ARG A 73 -10.59 -0.70 1.33
N ARG A 74 -11.13 -1.26 0.25
CA ARG A 74 -11.53 -2.67 0.21
C ARG A 74 -10.33 -3.58 0.39
N PHE A 75 -9.22 -3.24 -0.25
CA PHE A 75 -7.98 -4.02 -0.13
C PHE A 75 -7.46 -4.00 1.30
N GLU A 76 -7.49 -2.84 1.96
CA GLU A 76 -7.05 -2.73 3.35
C GLU A 76 -7.94 -3.55 4.29
N GLN A 77 -9.26 -3.55 4.07
CA GLN A 77 -10.19 -4.39 4.84
C GLN A 77 -9.91 -5.86 4.61
N MET A 78 -9.67 -6.26 3.37
CA MET A 78 -9.34 -7.63 3.01
C MET A 78 -8.05 -8.09 3.69
N ARG A 79 -7.04 -7.23 3.74
CA ARG A 79 -5.78 -7.55 4.41
C ARG A 79 -5.98 -7.90 5.88
N GLY A 80 -6.87 -7.20 6.56
CA GLY A 80 -7.22 -7.51 7.96
C GLY A 80 -7.80 -8.91 8.11
N HIS A 81 -8.69 -9.29 7.22
CA HIS A 81 -9.27 -10.63 7.22
C HIS A 81 -8.23 -11.70 6.88
N LEU A 82 -7.37 -11.42 5.90
CA LEU A 82 -6.30 -12.34 5.53
C LEU A 82 -5.31 -12.53 6.67
N GLN A 83 -5.01 -11.48 7.41
CA GLN A 83 -4.15 -11.57 8.58
C GLN A 83 -4.77 -12.49 9.64
N ALA A 84 -6.08 -12.36 9.88
CA ALA A 84 -6.79 -13.22 10.83
C ALA A 84 -6.73 -14.69 10.40
N ILE A 85 -6.86 -14.96 9.11
CA ILE A 85 -6.76 -16.32 8.56
C ILE A 85 -5.35 -16.87 8.75
N GLU A 86 -4.31 -16.07 8.47
CA GLU A 86 -2.93 -16.49 8.71
C GLU A 86 -2.70 -16.84 10.18
N ASP A 87 -3.18 -15.99 11.08
CA ASP A 87 -2.99 -16.19 12.52
C ASP A 87 -3.70 -17.44 13.00
N ALA A 88 -4.91 -17.70 12.53
CA ALA A 88 -5.66 -18.89 12.86
C ALA A 88 -4.96 -20.16 12.34
N ALA A 89 -4.43 -20.12 11.14
CA ALA A 89 -3.69 -21.23 10.56
C ALA A 89 -2.42 -21.53 11.36
N ALA A 90 -1.71 -20.49 11.78
CA ALA A 90 -0.51 -20.64 12.62
C ALA A 90 -0.86 -21.27 13.98
N GLU A 91 -1.96 -20.85 14.58
CA GLU A 91 -2.44 -21.41 15.84
C GLU A 91 -2.83 -22.90 15.69
N LEU A 92 -3.53 -23.23 14.60
CA LEU A 92 -3.86 -24.63 14.30
C LEU A 92 -2.61 -25.49 14.20
N LYS A 93 -1.58 -25.00 13.55
CA LYS A 93 -0.31 -25.72 13.41
C LYS A 93 0.34 -25.94 14.77
N THR A 94 0.32 -24.93 15.63
CA THR A 94 0.87 -25.03 16.98
C THR A 94 0.11 -26.05 17.84
N ILE A 95 -1.21 -26.01 17.79
CA ILE A 95 -2.06 -26.95 18.53
C ILE A 95 -1.80 -28.39 18.06
N ASN A 96 -1.73 -28.58 16.76
CA ASN A 96 -1.46 -29.89 16.18
C ASN A 96 -0.11 -30.44 16.64
N TYR A 97 0.92 -29.60 16.61
CA TYR A 97 2.26 -29.99 17.05
C TYR A 97 2.27 -30.46 18.52
N ARG A 98 1.52 -29.78 19.39
CA ARG A 98 1.52 -30.05 20.82
C ARG A 98 0.63 -31.22 21.22
N GLN A 99 -0.49 -31.45 20.54
CA GLN A 99 -1.53 -32.36 21.03
C GLN A 99 -1.82 -33.55 20.10
N TYR A 100 -1.78 -33.34 18.80
CA TYR A 100 -2.28 -34.34 17.85
C TYR A 100 -1.20 -34.94 16.96
N GLU A 101 -0.21 -34.17 16.59
CA GLU A 101 0.90 -34.59 15.73
C GLU A 101 0.44 -35.25 14.41
N ASP A 102 -0.68 -34.75 13.85
CA ASP A 102 -1.23 -35.27 12.62
C ASP A 102 -0.58 -34.52 11.42
N PRO A 103 0.20 -35.21 10.57
CA PRO A 103 0.86 -34.57 9.42
C PRO A 103 -0.11 -33.89 8.46
N ARG A 104 -1.31 -34.43 8.30
CA ARG A 104 -2.30 -33.86 7.41
C ARG A 104 -2.82 -32.53 7.89
N LEU A 105 -2.98 -32.36 9.21
CA LEU A 105 -3.39 -31.09 9.78
C LEU A 105 -2.32 -30.01 9.57
N THR A 106 -1.05 -30.39 9.69
CA THR A 106 0.06 -29.47 9.41
C THR A 106 0.05 -29.04 7.95
N GLU A 107 -0.12 -29.97 7.02
CA GLU A 107 -0.19 -29.66 5.60
C GLU A 107 -1.32 -28.67 5.27
N LEU A 108 -2.50 -28.90 5.85
CA LEU A 108 -3.66 -28.04 5.61
C LEU A 108 -3.46 -26.64 6.21
N ALA A 109 -2.92 -26.57 7.41
CA ALA A 109 -2.64 -25.28 8.04
C ALA A 109 -1.62 -24.49 7.26
N GLU A 110 -0.57 -25.14 6.76
CA GLU A 110 0.45 -24.50 5.93
C GLU A 110 -0.12 -24.00 4.60
N LEU A 111 -1.01 -24.80 3.99
CA LEU A 111 -1.67 -24.40 2.75
C LEU A 111 -2.54 -23.16 2.97
N ILE A 112 -3.37 -23.16 4.01
CA ILE A 112 -4.24 -22.02 4.33
C ILE A 112 -3.40 -20.76 4.57
N HIS A 113 -2.32 -20.90 5.32
CA HIS A 113 -1.40 -19.79 5.61
C HIS A 113 -0.78 -19.24 4.32
N ALA A 114 -0.27 -20.12 3.47
CA ALA A 114 0.38 -19.73 2.21
C ALA A 114 -0.58 -19.01 1.27
N GLU A 115 -1.81 -19.51 1.14
CA GLU A 115 -2.80 -18.89 0.28
C GLU A 115 -3.21 -17.50 0.79
N ALA A 116 -3.40 -17.35 2.09
CA ALA A 116 -3.72 -16.05 2.68
C ALA A 116 -2.56 -15.06 2.49
N THR A 117 -1.31 -15.52 2.67
CA THR A 117 -0.13 -14.68 2.46
C THR A 117 -0.04 -14.22 1.02
N ALA A 118 -0.28 -15.12 0.06
CA ALA A 118 -0.25 -14.78 -1.36
C ALA A 118 -1.28 -13.71 -1.71
N LEU A 119 -2.47 -13.77 -1.13
CA LEU A 119 -3.52 -12.78 -1.38
C LEU A 119 -3.24 -11.43 -0.75
N LYS A 120 -2.39 -11.36 0.28
CA LYS A 120 -2.01 -10.10 0.92
C LYS A 120 -1.00 -9.30 0.09
N GLU A 121 -0.25 -9.96 -0.73
CA GLU A 121 0.72 -9.34 -1.61
C GLU A 121 0.05 -8.81 -2.88
#